data_4d1ea8675b3ce31e5d8905d7471c7812
#
_entry.id   4d1ea8675b3ce31e5d8905d7471c7812
#
_cell.length_a   1.000
_cell.length_b   1.000
_cell.length_c   1.000
_cell.angle_alpha   90.00
_cell.angle_beta   90.00
_cell.angle_gamma   90.00
#
_symmetry.space_group_name_H-M   'P 1'
#
loop_
_entity.id
_entity.type
_entity.pdbx_description
1 polymer ?
#
loop_
_entity_poly.entity_id
_entity_poly.type
_entity_poly.pdbx_seq_one_letter_code
_entity_poly.pdbx_strand_id
1 'polypeptide(L)'
;MYSLRSFKRVYLLLLLPSGVLLRHILSFFPNAVEQFYSKGMNRLTIRLLSTVTGVFPFSVAELLLVLLVISLIWHLIWAVIVLVVMTAHRHNEPKNGSGMTHKGLVRTIFILVKKKTINKGIITDLLNVFALISILYFGFILLWGLNYYRLPFADIAHLKVRPASIEELANVCEIMIARANTLRKRVDEDKDGVMRISGGKSYIFNCASATVGYQKAAKKYPSLGGMYGKPKRVFLSNAMSYAGISGVYVPFTGEANINTLIPDAILPCTICHEMAHQRGFAREDEAEYIAYVTCNLNSNTDYQYSGTLLALIRSVEMLGVYDIKKYNQLQKRYNSGVNRDLTNISAFLDKYEGPFNKIVSDINDIYLKSNSQKEGINSYNRMVDLLIAEYRAKKPMD
;
A
#
# COMPACT_ATOMS: atom_id res chain seq x y z
N MET A 1 18.84 17.87 -38.48
CA MET A 1 19.81 17.52 -37.44
C MET A 1 19.06 17.35 -36.11
N TYR A 2 18.69 16.15 -35.75
CA TYR A 2 18.06 15.86 -34.43
C TYR A 2 19.11 16.08 -33.35
N SER A 3 18.81 16.96 -32.37
CA SER A 3 19.81 17.34 -31.35
C SER A 3 20.13 16.09 -30.46
N LEU A 4 21.38 16.03 -29.97
CA LEU A 4 21.86 15.05 -28.99
C LEU A 4 20.90 14.85 -27.82
N ARG A 5 20.08 15.86 -27.46
CA ARG A 5 19.01 15.77 -26.42
C ARG A 5 17.85 14.88 -26.84
N SER A 6 17.50 14.79 -28.13
CA SER A 6 16.43 13.88 -28.60
C SER A 6 16.87 12.41 -28.55
N PHE A 7 18.15 12.13 -28.87
CA PHE A 7 18.72 10.80 -28.74
C PHE A 7 18.69 10.28 -27.29
N LYS A 8 19.09 11.11 -26.32
CA LYS A 8 19.08 10.73 -24.90
C LYS A 8 17.68 10.34 -24.41
N ARG A 9 16.61 10.99 -24.89
CA ARG A 9 15.23 10.65 -24.53
C ARG A 9 14.78 9.32 -25.07
N VAL A 10 15.18 8.95 -26.28
CA VAL A 10 14.85 7.66 -26.89
C VAL A 10 15.44 6.51 -26.05
N TYR A 11 16.65 6.65 -25.52
CA TYR A 11 17.23 5.64 -24.60
C TYR A 11 16.43 5.50 -23.30
N LEU A 12 15.86 6.59 -22.77
CA LEU A 12 15.01 6.51 -21.58
C LEU A 12 13.70 5.73 -21.84
N LEU A 13 13.18 5.78 -23.07
CA LEU A 13 12.00 4.97 -23.44
C LEU A 13 12.28 3.46 -23.42
N LEU A 14 13.53 3.05 -23.65
CA LEU A 14 13.93 1.64 -23.58
C LEU A 14 13.86 1.08 -22.15
N LEU A 15 13.83 1.91 -21.13
CA LEU A 15 13.69 1.44 -19.73
C LEU A 15 12.37 0.69 -19.50
N LEU A 16 11.27 1.11 -20.16
CA LEU A 16 9.98 0.43 -19.99
C LEU A 16 10.03 -1.02 -20.50
N PRO A 17 10.39 -1.31 -21.78
CA PRO A 17 10.50 -2.69 -22.24
C PRO A 17 11.59 -3.48 -21.50
N SER A 18 12.70 -2.81 -21.09
CA SER A 18 13.73 -3.47 -20.28
C SER A 18 13.18 -3.91 -18.91
N GLY A 19 12.36 -3.09 -18.26
CA GLY A 19 11.70 -3.45 -16.99
C GLY A 19 10.73 -4.61 -17.16
N VAL A 20 9.93 -4.63 -18.24
CA VAL A 20 9.03 -5.75 -18.58
C VAL A 20 9.82 -7.03 -18.80
N LEU A 21 10.90 -6.96 -19.59
CA LEU A 21 11.75 -8.13 -19.88
C LEU A 21 12.43 -8.64 -18.61
N LEU A 22 13.02 -7.75 -17.81
CA LEU A 22 13.67 -8.10 -16.54
C LEU A 22 12.69 -8.83 -15.60
N ARG A 23 11.49 -8.27 -15.44
CA ARG A 23 10.42 -8.88 -14.65
C ARG A 23 10.07 -10.28 -15.18
N HIS A 24 9.88 -10.41 -16.48
CA HIS A 24 9.53 -11.67 -17.12
C HIS A 24 10.62 -12.73 -16.92
N ILE A 25 11.89 -12.38 -17.15
CA ILE A 25 13.01 -13.32 -16.97
C ILE A 25 13.09 -13.76 -15.50
N LEU A 26 13.08 -12.81 -14.56
CA LEU A 26 13.26 -13.10 -13.13
C LEU A 26 12.06 -13.85 -12.52
N SER A 27 10.89 -13.79 -13.13
CA SER A 27 9.72 -14.59 -12.69
C SER A 27 9.95 -16.11 -12.77
N PHE A 28 10.89 -16.58 -13.58
CA PHE A 28 11.28 -17.99 -13.67
C PHE A 28 12.35 -18.41 -12.66
N PHE A 29 12.92 -17.44 -11.90
CA PHE A 29 14.03 -17.71 -10.99
C PHE A 29 13.74 -17.21 -9.55
N PRO A 30 12.69 -17.73 -8.86
CA PRO A 30 12.29 -17.21 -7.54
C PRO A 30 13.38 -17.35 -6.48
N ASN A 31 14.20 -18.39 -6.53
CA ASN A 31 15.37 -18.56 -5.65
C ASN A 31 16.42 -17.45 -5.85
N ALA A 32 16.69 -17.08 -7.08
CA ALA A 32 17.62 -15.99 -7.39
C ALA A 32 17.06 -14.63 -6.92
N VAL A 33 15.76 -14.41 -7.15
CA VAL A 33 15.07 -13.21 -6.65
C VAL A 33 15.15 -13.15 -5.12
N GLU A 34 14.89 -14.24 -4.41
CA GLU A 34 14.98 -14.28 -2.95
C GLU A 34 16.39 -13.97 -2.46
N GLN A 35 17.42 -14.63 -3.00
CA GLN A 35 18.78 -14.53 -2.47
C GLN A 35 19.46 -13.21 -2.85
N PHE A 36 19.43 -12.84 -4.14
CA PHE A 36 20.23 -11.72 -4.65
C PHE A 36 19.47 -10.40 -4.61
N TYR A 37 18.15 -10.44 -4.88
CA TYR A 37 17.35 -9.23 -4.90
C TYR A 37 16.68 -8.97 -3.54
N SER A 38 15.76 -9.81 -3.06
CA SER A 38 14.93 -9.49 -1.88
C SER A 38 15.76 -9.45 -0.59
N LYS A 39 16.64 -10.43 -0.35
CA LYS A 39 17.55 -10.45 0.81
C LYS A 39 18.82 -9.61 0.62
N GLY A 40 19.20 -9.36 -0.63
CA GLY A 40 20.41 -8.62 -1.00
C GLY A 40 20.11 -7.14 -1.31
N MET A 41 20.08 -6.82 -2.61
CA MET A 41 20.02 -5.45 -3.14
C MET A 41 18.80 -4.68 -2.62
N ASN A 42 17.59 -5.23 -2.74
CA ASN A 42 16.37 -4.55 -2.31
C ASN A 42 16.41 -4.23 -0.82
N ARG A 43 16.80 -5.21 0.01
CA ARG A 43 16.91 -5.03 1.47
C ARG A 43 17.86 -3.89 1.84
N LEU A 44 19.02 -3.78 1.18
CA LEU A 44 19.97 -2.71 1.41
C LEU A 44 19.40 -1.35 0.96
N THR A 45 18.85 -1.31 -0.24
CA THR A 45 18.30 -0.08 -0.83
C THR A 45 17.16 0.49 0.02
N ILE A 46 16.21 -0.36 0.43
CA ILE A 46 15.08 0.08 1.25
C ILE A 46 15.51 0.51 2.65
N ARG A 47 16.50 -0.17 3.24
CA ARG A 47 17.07 0.29 4.51
C ARG A 47 17.67 1.68 4.40
N LEU A 48 18.45 1.93 3.36
CA LEU A 48 19.04 3.25 3.13
C LEU A 48 17.95 4.31 2.91
N LEU A 49 17.01 4.06 2.00
CA LEU A 49 15.90 4.99 1.72
C LEU A 49 15.08 5.28 2.99
N SER A 50 14.64 4.23 3.69
CA SER A 50 13.81 4.40 4.89
C SER A 50 14.56 5.04 6.06
N THR A 51 15.88 4.88 6.14
CA THR A 51 16.70 5.56 7.15
C THR A 51 16.82 7.04 6.84
N VAL A 52 17.08 7.39 5.58
CA VAL A 52 17.16 8.80 5.14
C VAL A 52 15.81 9.50 5.32
N THR A 53 14.72 8.91 4.81
CA THR A 53 13.38 9.48 4.99
C THR A 53 12.92 9.43 6.45
N GLY A 54 13.45 8.47 7.22
CA GLY A 54 13.20 8.29 8.65
C GLY A 54 13.61 9.47 9.53
N VAL A 55 14.53 10.32 9.06
CA VAL A 55 14.97 11.54 9.77
C VAL A 55 13.84 12.57 9.85
N PHE A 56 12.96 12.60 8.85
CA PHE A 56 11.85 13.56 8.81
C PHE A 56 10.70 13.09 9.71
N PRO A 57 10.06 14.00 10.48
CA PRO A 57 8.92 13.64 11.35
C PRO A 57 7.60 13.43 10.59
N PHE A 58 7.57 13.71 9.29
CA PHE A 58 6.43 13.59 8.38
C PHE A 58 6.73 12.59 7.25
N SER A 59 5.70 12.22 6.49
CA SER A 59 5.82 11.38 5.29
C SER A 59 6.42 12.17 4.13
N VAL A 60 7.60 11.76 3.67
CA VAL A 60 8.22 12.30 2.45
C VAL A 60 7.43 11.87 1.22
N ALA A 61 6.87 10.66 1.23
CA ALA A 61 6.00 10.16 0.16
C ALA A 61 4.76 11.06 -0.02
N GLU A 62 4.12 11.45 1.09
CA GLU A 62 2.97 12.36 1.08
C GLU A 62 3.36 13.75 0.53
N LEU A 63 4.49 14.30 0.99
CA LEU A 63 5.00 15.57 0.47
C LEU A 63 5.22 15.51 -1.04
N LEU A 64 5.87 14.45 -1.54
CA LEU A 64 6.09 14.26 -2.98
C LEU A 64 4.78 14.14 -3.76
N LEU A 65 3.79 13.44 -3.20
CA LEU A 65 2.45 13.33 -3.81
C LEU A 65 1.77 14.70 -3.89
N VAL A 66 1.79 15.48 -2.82
CA VAL A 66 1.21 16.84 -2.78
C VAL A 66 1.89 17.75 -3.80
N LEU A 67 3.22 17.72 -3.88
CA LEU A 67 3.97 18.50 -4.87
C LEU A 67 3.65 18.08 -6.31
N LEU A 68 3.46 16.77 -6.55
CA LEU A 68 3.04 16.25 -7.85
C LEU A 68 1.65 16.77 -8.21
N VAL A 69 0.68 16.69 -7.30
CA VAL A 69 -0.69 17.18 -7.52
C VAL A 69 -0.70 18.69 -7.79
N ILE A 70 0.04 19.48 -7.02
CA ILE A 70 0.17 20.94 -7.24
C ILE A 70 0.77 21.21 -8.63
N SER A 71 1.81 20.46 -9.03
CA SER A 71 2.43 20.57 -10.35
C SER A 71 1.45 20.24 -11.47
N LEU A 72 0.64 19.18 -11.32
CA LEU A 72 -0.37 18.80 -12.31
C LEU A 72 -1.47 19.87 -12.44
N ILE A 73 -1.96 20.39 -11.32
CA ILE A 73 -2.95 21.49 -11.32
C ILE A 73 -2.38 22.72 -12.00
N TRP A 74 -1.14 23.10 -11.70
CA TRP A 74 -0.45 24.21 -12.35
C TRP A 74 -0.37 24.04 -13.88
N HIS A 75 0.03 22.84 -14.35
CA HIS A 75 0.11 22.55 -15.77
C HIS A 75 -1.27 22.57 -16.45
N LEU A 76 -2.31 22.08 -15.77
CA LEU A 76 -3.68 22.12 -16.26
C LEU A 76 -4.19 23.57 -16.40
N ILE A 77 -3.99 24.39 -15.37
CA ILE A 77 -4.36 25.82 -15.41
C ILE A 77 -3.62 26.51 -16.56
N TRP A 78 -2.32 26.26 -16.71
CA TRP A 78 -1.53 26.80 -17.80
C TRP A 78 -2.04 26.35 -19.17
N ALA A 79 -2.38 25.08 -19.34
CA ALA A 79 -2.97 24.56 -20.59
C ALA A 79 -4.30 25.24 -20.93
N VAL A 80 -5.18 25.46 -19.95
CA VAL A 80 -6.44 26.18 -20.12
C VAL A 80 -6.19 27.62 -20.54
N ILE A 81 -5.28 28.34 -19.88
CA ILE A 81 -4.90 29.72 -20.26
C ILE A 81 -4.41 29.77 -21.70
N VAL A 82 -3.53 28.83 -22.09
CA VAL A 82 -3.01 28.74 -23.46
C VAL A 82 -4.15 28.52 -24.45
N LEU A 83 -5.08 27.61 -24.16
CA LEU A 83 -6.22 27.31 -25.02
C LEU A 83 -7.13 28.54 -25.20
N VAL A 84 -7.47 29.23 -24.09
CA VAL A 84 -8.31 30.45 -24.11
C VAL A 84 -7.65 31.56 -24.93
N VAL A 85 -6.34 31.78 -24.76
CA VAL A 85 -5.59 32.80 -25.53
C VAL A 85 -5.56 32.45 -27.02
N MET A 86 -5.38 31.17 -27.38
CA MET A 86 -5.37 30.72 -28.77
C MET A 86 -6.76 30.86 -29.43
N THR A 87 -7.85 30.54 -28.74
CA THR A 87 -9.21 30.67 -29.25
C THR A 87 -9.61 32.16 -29.40
N ALA A 88 -9.31 32.99 -28.41
CA ALA A 88 -9.54 34.44 -28.46
C ALA A 88 -8.81 35.11 -29.62
N HIS A 89 -7.57 34.67 -29.90
CA HIS A 89 -6.79 35.21 -31.02
C HIS A 89 -7.38 34.80 -32.38
N ARG A 90 -7.89 33.55 -32.51
CA ARG A 90 -8.49 33.04 -33.73
C ARG A 90 -9.81 33.77 -34.08
N HIS A 91 -10.57 34.19 -33.06
CA HIS A 91 -11.83 34.95 -33.24
C HIS A 91 -11.60 36.44 -33.50
N ASN A 92 -10.46 37.01 -33.09
CA ASN A 92 -10.16 38.43 -33.19
C ASN A 92 -9.17 38.79 -34.33
N GLU A 93 -8.96 37.90 -35.31
CA GLU A 93 -8.25 38.32 -36.54
C GLU A 93 -9.12 39.36 -37.27
N PRO A 94 -8.67 40.62 -37.35
CA PRO A 94 -9.48 41.67 -37.96
C PRO A 94 -9.56 41.39 -39.46
N LYS A 95 -10.80 41.27 -39.98
CA LYS A 95 -11.05 41.30 -41.42
C LYS A 95 -10.70 42.64 -42.06
N ASN A 96 -10.48 43.70 -41.26
CA ASN A 96 -10.01 45.01 -41.72
C ASN A 96 -9.28 45.73 -40.53
N GLY A 97 -8.10 46.24 -40.82
CA GLY A 97 -7.20 46.88 -39.86
C GLY A 97 -7.71 48.17 -39.24
N SER A 98 -8.24 48.16 -38.06
CA SER A 98 -8.20 49.33 -37.17
C SER A 98 -8.66 48.92 -35.76
N GLY A 99 -7.86 49.25 -34.73
CA GLY A 99 -8.26 49.11 -33.33
C GLY A 99 -7.16 48.56 -32.40
N MET A 100 -6.42 49.45 -31.81
CA MET A 100 -5.37 49.19 -30.80
C MET A 100 -5.89 49.59 -29.43
N THR A 101 -5.82 48.69 -28.42
CA THR A 101 -5.33 49.03 -27.09
C THR A 101 -5.36 47.86 -26.09
N HIS A 102 -6.29 46.89 -26.14
CA HIS A 102 -6.23 45.68 -25.33
C HIS A 102 -5.32 44.59 -25.93
N LYS A 103 -4.68 44.86 -27.07
CA LYS A 103 -3.95 43.91 -27.93
C LYS A 103 -2.52 43.57 -27.42
N GLY A 104 -1.94 44.39 -26.52
CA GLY A 104 -0.54 44.23 -26.12
C GLY A 104 -0.30 42.97 -25.30
N LEU A 105 -1.04 42.76 -24.23
CA LEU A 105 -0.86 41.64 -23.31
C LEU A 105 -1.23 40.29 -23.97
N VAL A 106 -2.40 40.22 -24.62
CA VAL A 106 -2.87 39.02 -25.34
C VAL A 106 -1.90 38.67 -26.49
N ARG A 107 -1.42 39.69 -27.23
CA ARG A 107 -0.43 39.50 -28.29
C ARG A 107 0.93 39.03 -27.73
N THR A 108 1.37 39.57 -26.60
CA THR A 108 2.62 39.15 -25.94
C THR A 108 2.52 37.72 -25.43
N ILE A 109 1.41 37.37 -24.74
CA ILE A 109 1.14 36.00 -24.29
C ILE A 109 1.02 35.06 -25.50
N PHE A 110 0.33 35.47 -26.57
CA PHE A 110 0.23 34.68 -27.81
C PHE A 110 1.59 34.43 -28.45
N ILE A 111 2.46 35.47 -28.54
CA ILE A 111 3.82 35.33 -29.09
C ILE A 111 4.65 34.38 -28.20
N LEU A 112 4.55 34.49 -26.89
CA LEU A 112 5.23 33.61 -25.95
C LEU A 112 4.73 32.17 -26.06
N VAL A 113 3.40 31.99 -26.16
CA VAL A 113 2.74 30.69 -26.37
C VAL A 113 3.14 30.13 -27.73
N LYS A 114 3.03 30.94 -28.82
CA LYS A 114 3.39 30.52 -30.18
C LYS A 114 4.86 30.12 -30.29
N LYS A 115 5.76 30.90 -29.68
CA LYS A 115 7.18 30.59 -29.65
C LYS A 115 7.51 29.29 -28.91
N LYS A 116 6.71 28.95 -27.86
CA LYS A 116 6.87 27.71 -27.08
C LYS A 116 6.12 26.52 -27.68
N THR A 117 4.97 26.74 -28.35
CA THR A 117 4.05 25.66 -28.78
C THR A 117 4.24 25.21 -30.22
N ILE A 118 4.65 26.06 -31.15
CA ILE A 118 4.59 25.76 -32.60
C ILE A 118 5.84 25.07 -33.15
N ASN A 119 6.99 25.19 -32.50
CA ASN A 119 8.23 24.56 -32.99
C ASN A 119 8.76 23.47 -32.08
N LYS A 120 8.28 22.24 -32.16
CA LYS A 120 8.78 21.06 -31.46
C LYS A 120 8.19 20.79 -30.05
N GLY A 121 7.24 21.59 -29.55
CA GLY A 121 6.74 21.49 -28.17
C GLY A 121 6.02 20.17 -27.89
N ILE A 122 4.94 19.87 -28.57
CA ILE A 122 4.00 18.77 -28.22
C ILE A 122 4.69 17.40 -28.29
N ILE A 123 5.42 17.10 -29.36
CA ILE A 123 6.13 15.81 -29.51
C ILE A 123 7.19 15.68 -28.42
N THR A 124 7.92 16.77 -28.12
CA THR A 124 8.93 16.80 -27.07
C THR A 124 8.31 16.60 -25.69
N ASP A 125 7.17 17.21 -25.42
CA ASP A 125 6.46 17.08 -24.13
C ASP A 125 5.90 15.67 -23.98
N LEU A 126 5.31 15.09 -25.02
CA LEU A 126 4.89 13.68 -25.04
C LEU A 126 6.07 12.74 -24.79
N LEU A 127 7.19 12.93 -25.44
CA LEU A 127 8.42 12.14 -25.23
C LEU A 127 8.94 12.28 -23.79
N ASN A 128 8.85 13.47 -23.17
CA ASN A 128 9.22 13.68 -21.78
C ASN A 128 8.30 12.92 -20.82
N VAL A 129 6.97 12.94 -21.07
CA VAL A 129 5.99 12.20 -20.28
C VAL A 129 6.24 10.69 -20.37
N PHE A 130 6.43 10.17 -21.59
CA PHE A 130 6.72 8.74 -21.77
C PHE A 130 8.06 8.34 -21.17
N ALA A 131 9.10 9.20 -21.27
CA ALA A 131 10.37 8.96 -20.61
C ALA A 131 10.24 8.92 -19.08
N LEU A 132 9.45 9.84 -18.50
CA LEU A 132 9.17 9.85 -17.06
C LEU A 132 8.45 8.57 -16.63
N ILE A 133 7.40 8.16 -17.37
CA ILE A 133 6.68 6.91 -17.12
C ILE A 133 7.64 5.71 -17.17
N SER A 134 8.54 5.69 -18.17
CA SER A 134 9.52 4.61 -18.33
C SER A 134 10.50 4.55 -17.15
N ILE A 135 10.98 5.71 -16.68
CA ILE A 135 11.86 5.80 -15.50
C ILE A 135 11.12 5.33 -14.23
N LEU A 136 9.90 5.81 -14.03
CA LEU A 136 9.11 5.45 -12.85
C LEU A 136 8.76 3.95 -12.85
N TYR A 137 8.37 3.41 -14.00
CA TYR A 137 8.08 1.98 -14.12
C TYR A 137 9.32 1.12 -13.86
N PHE A 138 10.44 1.44 -14.49
CA PHE A 138 11.69 0.70 -14.29
C PHE A 138 12.19 0.82 -12.85
N GLY A 139 12.11 2.04 -12.28
CA GLY A 139 12.39 2.28 -10.87
C GLY A 139 11.49 1.47 -9.95
N PHE A 140 10.19 1.40 -10.23
CA PHE A 140 9.25 0.54 -9.50
C PHE A 140 9.67 -0.94 -9.56
N ILE A 141 10.02 -1.46 -10.74
CA ILE A 141 10.49 -2.85 -10.89
C ILE A 141 11.72 -3.10 -10.03
N LEU A 142 12.72 -2.19 -10.08
CA LEU A 142 13.97 -2.34 -9.32
C LEU A 142 13.83 -2.15 -7.82
N LEU A 143 12.90 -1.31 -7.36
CA LEU A 143 12.71 -1.01 -5.93
C LEU A 143 11.67 -1.92 -5.27
N TRP A 144 10.75 -2.51 -6.08
CA TRP A 144 9.61 -3.20 -5.51
C TRP A 144 9.11 -4.39 -6.33
N GLY A 145 8.86 -4.20 -7.62
CA GLY A 145 8.08 -5.12 -8.45
C GLY A 145 8.64 -6.55 -8.51
N LEU A 146 9.94 -6.72 -8.37
CA LEU A 146 10.56 -8.05 -8.35
C LEU A 146 10.24 -8.84 -7.08
N ASN A 147 9.85 -8.18 -5.97
CA ASN A 147 9.45 -8.88 -4.75
C ASN A 147 8.19 -9.75 -4.92
N TYR A 148 7.36 -9.51 -5.94
CA TYR A 148 6.22 -10.38 -6.25
C TYR A 148 6.65 -11.78 -6.73
N TYR A 149 7.91 -11.94 -7.15
CA TYR A 149 8.49 -13.18 -7.69
C TYR A 149 9.47 -13.86 -6.74
N ARG A 150 9.60 -13.36 -5.50
CA ARG A 150 10.38 -14.01 -4.45
C ARG A 150 9.75 -15.31 -4.00
N LEU A 151 10.48 -16.15 -3.25
CA LEU A 151 9.93 -17.34 -2.61
C LEU A 151 8.73 -16.97 -1.72
N PRO A 152 7.63 -17.74 -1.76
CA PRO A 152 6.52 -17.57 -0.85
C PRO A 152 6.96 -17.62 0.61
N PHE A 153 6.28 -16.83 1.47
CA PHE A 153 6.56 -16.85 2.90
C PHE A 153 6.31 -18.24 3.52
N ALA A 154 5.36 -19.01 2.96
CA ALA A 154 5.12 -20.39 3.36
C ALA A 154 6.40 -21.25 3.25
N ASP A 155 7.16 -21.11 2.15
CA ASP A 155 8.40 -21.86 1.93
C ASP A 155 9.49 -21.39 2.91
N ILE A 156 9.58 -20.06 3.15
CA ILE A 156 10.52 -19.47 4.11
C ILE A 156 10.22 -19.91 5.54
N ALA A 157 8.93 -20.10 5.85
CA ALA A 157 8.45 -20.49 7.18
C ALA A 157 8.30 -22.01 7.34
N HIS A 158 8.58 -22.77 6.29
CA HIS A 158 8.39 -24.24 6.23
C HIS A 158 6.96 -24.66 6.56
N LEU A 159 5.97 -23.88 6.14
CA LEU A 159 4.55 -24.16 6.28
C LEU A 159 4.04 -24.94 5.08
N LYS A 160 3.45 -26.11 5.32
CA LYS A 160 2.85 -26.94 4.27
C LYS A 160 1.43 -26.46 3.97
N VAL A 161 1.29 -25.53 3.03
CA VAL A 161 -0.01 -25.08 2.53
C VAL A 161 -0.60 -26.15 1.63
N ARG A 162 -1.83 -26.60 1.97
CA ARG A 162 -2.60 -27.59 1.21
C ARG A 162 -4.10 -27.32 1.41
N PRO A 163 -4.99 -27.81 0.52
CA PRO A 163 -6.41 -27.64 0.68
C PRO A 163 -6.89 -28.00 2.10
N ALA A 164 -7.77 -27.19 2.66
CA ALA A 164 -8.28 -27.34 4.01
C ALA A 164 -9.74 -27.77 4.00
N SER A 165 -10.14 -28.51 5.04
CA SER A 165 -11.54 -28.81 5.29
C SER A 165 -12.24 -27.63 5.96
N ILE A 166 -13.57 -27.56 5.83
CA ILE A 166 -14.40 -26.58 6.56
C ILE A 166 -14.21 -26.75 8.08
N GLU A 167 -13.99 -27.96 8.56
CA GLU A 167 -13.76 -28.25 9.96
C GLU A 167 -12.43 -27.63 10.45
N GLU A 168 -11.34 -27.77 9.70
CA GLU A 168 -10.06 -27.13 10.04
C GLU A 168 -10.19 -25.61 10.08
N LEU A 169 -10.91 -25.01 9.11
CA LEU A 169 -11.21 -23.58 9.10
C LEU A 169 -12.03 -23.17 10.33
N ALA A 170 -13.07 -23.93 10.66
CA ALA A 170 -13.90 -23.68 11.84
C ALA A 170 -13.08 -23.76 13.14
N ASN A 171 -12.17 -24.72 13.25
CA ASN A 171 -11.28 -24.85 14.42
C ASN A 171 -10.35 -23.62 14.55
N VAL A 172 -9.81 -23.12 13.45
CA VAL A 172 -9.02 -21.87 13.47
C VAL A 172 -9.89 -20.70 13.92
N CYS A 173 -11.12 -20.56 13.41
CA CYS A 173 -12.05 -19.53 13.85
C CYS A 173 -12.33 -19.62 15.36
N GLU A 174 -12.58 -20.81 15.90
CA GLU A 174 -12.83 -21.02 17.33
C GLU A 174 -11.64 -20.60 18.20
N ILE A 175 -10.41 -20.93 17.77
CA ILE A 175 -9.18 -20.52 18.45
C ILE A 175 -9.02 -18.99 18.43
N MET A 176 -9.27 -18.36 17.28
CA MET A 176 -9.17 -16.90 17.15
C MET A 176 -10.24 -16.19 18.00
N ILE A 177 -11.48 -16.71 18.06
CA ILE A 177 -12.55 -16.18 18.91
C ILE A 177 -12.16 -16.25 20.38
N ALA A 178 -11.74 -17.41 20.85
CA ALA A 178 -11.34 -17.61 22.25
C ALA A 178 -10.19 -16.67 22.65
N ARG A 179 -9.20 -16.54 21.75
CA ARG A 179 -8.05 -15.66 21.96
C ARG A 179 -8.44 -14.18 21.93
N ALA A 180 -9.25 -13.74 20.95
CA ALA A 180 -9.76 -12.38 20.88
C ALA A 180 -10.55 -12.00 22.13
N ASN A 181 -11.47 -12.87 22.57
CA ASN A 181 -12.24 -12.67 23.80
C ASN A 181 -11.35 -12.53 25.04
N THR A 182 -10.27 -13.27 25.11
CA THR A 182 -9.31 -13.22 26.23
C THR A 182 -8.49 -11.94 26.22
N LEU A 183 -7.93 -11.58 25.06
CA LEU A 183 -7.10 -10.39 24.91
C LEU A 183 -7.92 -9.11 25.07
N ARG A 184 -9.17 -9.09 24.58
CA ARG A 184 -10.04 -7.93 24.66
C ARG A 184 -10.29 -7.45 26.11
N LYS A 185 -10.25 -8.34 27.08
CA LYS A 185 -10.36 -8.02 28.52
C LYS A 185 -9.15 -7.31 29.10
N ARG A 186 -8.07 -7.19 28.33
CA ARG A 186 -6.74 -6.71 28.77
C ARG A 186 -6.29 -5.45 28.03
N VAL A 187 -7.11 -4.93 27.13
CA VAL A 187 -6.88 -3.67 26.42
C VAL A 187 -7.75 -2.58 27.01
N ASP A 188 -7.31 -1.33 26.89
CA ASP A 188 -8.06 -0.17 27.35
C ASP A 188 -9.29 0.07 26.47
N GLU A 189 -10.32 0.69 27.04
CA GLU A 189 -11.54 1.06 26.32
C GLU A 189 -12.00 2.47 26.70
N ASP A 190 -12.77 3.10 25.80
CA ASP A 190 -13.39 4.39 26.08
C ASP A 190 -14.73 4.23 26.84
N LYS A 191 -15.41 5.37 27.05
CA LYS A 191 -16.72 5.41 27.72
C LYS A 191 -17.81 4.58 27.03
N ASP A 192 -17.66 4.35 25.73
CA ASP A 192 -18.60 3.56 24.93
C ASP A 192 -18.19 2.08 24.87
N GLY A 193 -17.11 1.74 25.57
CA GLY A 193 -16.54 0.39 25.67
C GLY A 193 -15.87 -0.08 24.36
N VAL A 194 -15.42 0.84 23.51
CA VAL A 194 -14.64 0.55 22.30
C VAL A 194 -13.15 0.57 22.65
N MET A 195 -12.38 -0.40 22.12
CA MET A 195 -10.95 -0.50 22.36
C MET A 195 -10.22 0.80 22.03
N ARG A 196 -9.32 1.22 22.92
CA ARG A 196 -8.38 2.32 22.72
C ARG A 196 -6.96 1.86 22.96
N ILE A 197 -6.05 2.43 22.18
CA ILE A 197 -4.61 2.14 22.31
C ILE A 197 -4.09 2.73 23.61
N SER A 198 -3.48 1.91 24.45
CA SER A 198 -2.85 2.30 25.71
C SER A 198 -1.80 3.39 25.48
N GLY A 199 -1.94 4.53 26.15
CA GLY A 199 -1.09 5.70 25.93
C GLY A 199 -1.40 6.51 24.66
N GLY A 200 -2.46 6.14 23.92
CA GLY A 200 -2.95 6.84 22.73
C GLY A 200 -2.17 6.58 21.45
N LYS A 201 -2.75 6.98 20.31
CA LYS A 201 -2.14 6.75 18.98
C LYS A 201 -0.72 7.32 18.85
N SER A 202 -0.43 8.45 19.49
CA SER A 202 0.91 9.03 19.47
C SER A 202 1.98 8.10 20.04
N TYR A 203 1.63 7.35 21.08
CA TYR A 203 2.53 6.39 21.71
C TYR A 203 2.94 5.29 20.74
N ILE A 204 2.00 4.71 20.00
CA ILE A 204 2.26 3.57 19.09
C ILE A 204 3.20 3.96 17.92
N PHE A 205 3.15 5.22 17.46
CA PHE A 205 4.05 5.73 16.43
C PHE A 205 5.43 6.15 16.98
N ASN A 206 5.49 6.60 18.24
CA ASN A 206 6.74 7.04 18.86
C ASN A 206 7.53 5.90 19.49
N CYS A 207 6.84 4.83 19.87
CA CYS A 207 7.49 3.66 20.46
C CYS A 207 8.04 2.72 19.38
N ALA A 208 9.15 2.07 19.73
CA ALA A 208 9.66 0.92 18.98
C ALA A 208 8.72 -0.30 19.07
N SER A 209 7.45 -0.14 19.51
CA SER A 209 6.53 -1.25 19.81
C SER A 209 6.36 -2.22 18.66
N ALA A 210 6.09 -1.74 17.45
CA ALA A 210 5.97 -2.61 16.29
C ALA A 210 7.29 -3.35 15.98
N THR A 211 8.45 -2.69 16.19
CA THR A 211 9.76 -3.30 15.97
C THR A 211 10.05 -4.44 16.94
N VAL A 212 9.50 -4.43 18.16
CA VAL A 212 9.65 -5.53 19.12
C VAL A 212 9.09 -6.84 18.57
N GLY A 213 7.90 -6.81 17.98
CA GLY A 213 7.30 -7.99 17.34
C GLY A 213 8.18 -8.52 16.20
N TYR A 214 8.69 -7.64 15.35
CA TYR A 214 9.60 -8.00 14.27
C TYR A 214 10.95 -8.55 14.75
N GLN A 215 11.53 -7.98 15.81
CA GLN A 215 12.77 -8.48 16.41
C GLN A 215 12.60 -9.90 16.96
N LYS A 216 11.45 -10.18 17.61
CA LYS A 216 11.12 -11.53 18.08
C LYS A 216 10.86 -12.49 16.92
N ALA A 217 10.11 -12.05 15.89
CA ALA A 217 9.85 -12.85 14.70
C ALA A 217 11.14 -13.17 13.94
N ALA A 218 12.10 -12.25 13.88
CA ALA A 218 13.37 -12.42 13.19
C ALA A 218 14.25 -13.55 13.78
N LYS A 219 14.04 -13.92 15.05
CA LYS A 219 14.74 -15.07 15.66
C LYS A 219 14.35 -16.37 14.97
N LYS A 220 13.11 -16.50 14.52
CA LYS A 220 12.59 -17.66 13.80
C LYS A 220 12.65 -17.46 12.26
N TYR A 221 12.41 -16.26 11.80
CA TYR A 221 12.35 -15.89 10.40
C TYR A 221 13.32 -14.74 10.11
N PRO A 222 14.62 -15.02 9.83
CA PRO A 222 15.64 -13.98 9.66
C PRO A 222 15.33 -12.94 8.56
N SER A 223 14.50 -13.30 7.57
CA SER A 223 14.01 -12.40 6.50
C SER A 223 13.18 -11.24 7.03
N LEU A 224 12.55 -11.37 8.21
CA LEU A 224 11.76 -10.32 8.86
C LEU A 224 12.64 -9.34 9.65
N GLY A 225 13.92 -9.66 9.86
CA GLY A 225 14.84 -8.83 10.62
C GLY A 225 15.38 -7.62 9.86
N GLY A 226 15.95 -6.70 10.62
CA GLY A 226 16.64 -5.52 10.11
C GLY A 226 16.11 -4.23 10.71
N MET A 227 16.95 -3.17 10.63
CA MET A 227 16.56 -1.82 10.99
C MET A 227 16.02 -1.11 9.77
N TYR A 228 14.88 -0.47 9.91
CA TYR A 228 14.19 0.32 8.90
C TYR A 228 13.65 1.60 9.53
N GLY A 229 13.34 2.59 8.71
CA GLY A 229 12.66 3.80 9.16
C GLY A 229 11.33 3.49 9.85
N LYS A 230 10.97 4.31 10.82
CA LYS A 230 9.69 4.18 11.55
C LYS A 230 8.51 4.39 10.62
N PRO A 231 7.36 3.74 10.88
CA PRO A 231 6.12 4.05 10.20
C PRO A 231 5.75 5.54 10.34
N LYS A 232 5.20 6.11 9.28
CA LYS A 232 4.84 7.52 9.17
C LYS A 232 3.34 7.72 9.32
N ARG A 233 2.98 8.78 10.02
CA ARG A 233 1.61 9.29 10.04
C ARG A 233 1.35 10.07 8.77
N VAL A 234 0.20 9.88 8.16
CA VAL A 234 -0.23 10.63 6.98
C VAL A 234 -1.17 11.76 7.42
N PHE A 235 -0.87 13.00 7.02
CA PHE A 235 -1.76 14.15 7.27
C PHE A 235 -3.06 14.04 6.48
N LEU A 236 -2.97 13.53 5.23
CA LEU A 236 -4.12 13.28 4.36
C LEU A 236 -4.87 11.99 4.72
N SER A 237 -4.85 11.56 5.99
CA SER A 237 -5.55 10.36 6.47
C SER A 237 -7.04 10.36 6.11
N ASN A 238 -7.69 11.54 6.08
CA ASN A 238 -9.08 11.63 5.67
C ASN A 238 -9.28 11.25 4.19
N ALA A 239 -8.39 11.73 3.31
CA ALA A 239 -8.41 11.34 1.90
C ALA A 239 -8.12 9.83 1.72
N MET A 240 -7.19 9.27 2.50
CA MET A 240 -6.95 7.82 2.53
C MET A 240 -8.20 7.05 2.97
N SER A 241 -8.95 7.54 3.96
CA SER A 241 -10.19 6.90 4.41
C SER A 241 -11.24 6.87 3.30
N TYR A 242 -11.46 7.99 2.58
CA TYR A 242 -12.34 8.01 1.41
C TYR A 242 -11.85 7.13 0.25
N ALA A 243 -10.56 6.87 0.18
CA ALA A 243 -9.97 5.93 -0.77
C ALA A 243 -10.03 4.46 -0.30
N GLY A 244 -10.50 4.19 0.91
CA GLY A 244 -10.50 2.85 1.52
C GLY A 244 -9.11 2.34 1.87
N ILE A 245 -8.13 3.24 2.06
CA ILE A 245 -6.73 2.89 2.33
C ILE A 245 -6.43 3.05 3.81
N SER A 246 -6.08 1.96 4.48
CA SER A 246 -5.65 1.95 5.88
C SER A 246 -4.17 2.23 6.06
N GLY A 247 -3.34 1.81 5.11
CA GLY A 247 -1.92 2.07 5.03
C GLY A 247 -1.41 1.93 3.61
N VAL A 248 -0.20 2.42 3.33
CA VAL A 248 0.47 2.24 2.05
C VAL A 248 1.98 2.31 2.20
N TYR A 249 2.65 1.27 1.72
CA TYR A 249 4.10 1.28 1.57
C TYR A 249 4.48 1.96 0.24
N VAL A 250 5.41 2.91 0.29
CA VAL A 250 5.91 3.61 -0.90
C VAL A 250 7.38 3.26 -1.15
N PRO A 251 7.68 2.44 -2.17
CA PRO A 251 9.04 1.92 -2.40
C PRO A 251 10.05 2.99 -2.79
N PHE A 252 9.63 4.09 -3.39
CA PHE A 252 10.52 5.20 -3.78
C PHE A 252 11.10 5.99 -2.60
N THR A 253 10.43 5.93 -1.46
CA THR A 253 10.87 6.55 -0.21
C THR A 253 11.21 5.53 0.87
N GLY A 254 10.83 4.26 0.66
CA GLY A 254 10.97 3.18 1.63
C GLY A 254 10.09 3.33 2.88
N GLU A 255 9.06 4.18 2.81
CA GLU A 255 8.21 4.53 3.96
C GLU A 255 6.96 3.66 4.04
N ALA A 256 6.67 3.20 5.25
CA ALA A 256 5.39 2.64 5.66
C ALA A 256 4.48 3.78 6.15
N ASN A 257 3.46 4.15 5.37
CA ASN A 257 2.59 5.29 5.62
C ASN A 257 1.24 4.81 6.14
N ILE A 258 0.77 5.38 7.24
CA ILE A 258 -0.36 4.87 8.00
C ILE A 258 -1.47 5.93 8.10
N ASN A 259 -2.67 5.54 7.74
CA ASN A 259 -3.89 6.31 7.99
C ASN A 259 -4.17 6.34 9.50
N THR A 260 -4.11 7.51 10.10
CA THR A 260 -4.28 7.68 11.55
C THR A 260 -5.74 7.74 12.01
N LEU A 261 -6.70 7.79 11.08
CA LEU A 261 -8.13 7.85 11.39
C LEU A 261 -8.78 6.48 11.58
N ILE A 262 -8.12 5.40 11.14
CA ILE A 262 -8.67 4.05 11.30
C ILE A 262 -8.90 3.70 12.77
N PRO A 263 -9.85 2.80 13.07
CA PRO A 263 -10.11 2.33 14.43
C PRO A 263 -8.87 1.80 15.13
N ASP A 264 -8.76 2.09 16.42
CA ASP A 264 -7.61 1.70 17.24
C ASP A 264 -7.38 0.18 17.25
N ALA A 265 -8.45 -0.60 17.17
CA ALA A 265 -8.39 -2.06 17.17
C ALA A 265 -7.65 -2.66 15.97
N ILE A 266 -7.60 -1.96 14.83
CA ILE A 266 -6.90 -2.43 13.62
C ILE A 266 -5.60 -1.67 13.34
N LEU A 267 -5.33 -0.55 14.02
CA LEU A 267 -4.15 0.27 13.75
C LEU A 267 -2.81 -0.47 13.98
N PRO A 268 -2.61 -1.23 15.08
CA PRO A 268 -1.36 -1.97 15.29
C PRO A 268 -1.06 -3.00 14.20
N CYS A 269 -2.07 -3.77 13.76
CA CYS A 269 -1.85 -4.75 12.70
C CYS A 269 -1.62 -4.09 11.33
N THR A 270 -2.27 -2.95 11.03
CA THR A 270 -1.99 -2.16 9.83
C THR A 270 -0.54 -1.67 9.81
N ILE A 271 -0.04 -1.17 10.93
CA ILE A 271 1.38 -0.77 11.05
C ILE A 271 2.30 -1.95 10.74
N CYS A 272 2.03 -3.13 11.32
CA CYS A 272 2.83 -4.32 11.06
C CYS A 272 2.71 -4.79 9.60
N HIS A 273 1.55 -4.66 8.96
CA HIS A 273 1.35 -4.98 7.56
C HIS A 273 2.23 -4.11 6.64
N GLU A 274 2.20 -2.78 6.80
CA GLU A 274 3.04 -1.89 6.00
C GLU A 274 4.53 -2.10 6.26
N MET A 275 4.89 -2.48 7.49
CA MET A 275 6.26 -2.87 7.81
C MET A 275 6.67 -4.22 7.19
N ALA A 276 5.73 -5.12 6.85
CA ALA A 276 6.03 -6.34 6.09
C ALA A 276 6.39 -5.98 4.64
N HIS A 277 5.64 -5.07 4.03
CA HIS A 277 5.99 -4.53 2.72
C HIS A 277 7.36 -3.85 2.72
N GLN A 278 7.68 -3.07 3.74
CA GLN A 278 9.00 -2.44 3.89
C GLN A 278 10.14 -3.48 3.94
N ARG A 279 9.86 -4.73 4.29
CA ARG A 279 10.79 -5.87 4.30
C ARG A 279 10.79 -6.69 3.01
N GLY A 280 10.10 -6.20 1.98
CA GLY A 280 10.04 -6.82 0.67
C GLY A 280 9.03 -7.97 0.54
N PHE A 281 8.07 -8.10 1.45
CA PHE A 281 6.95 -9.01 1.29
C PHE A 281 5.83 -8.29 0.54
N ALA A 282 5.78 -8.52 -0.78
CA ALA A 282 4.89 -7.75 -1.66
C ALA A 282 3.49 -8.34 -1.79
N ARG A 283 3.30 -9.63 -1.46
CA ARG A 283 1.99 -10.28 -1.53
C ARG A 283 1.18 -9.92 -0.31
N GLU A 284 -0.10 -9.60 -0.52
CA GLU A 284 -1.00 -9.12 0.52
C GLU A 284 -1.31 -10.19 1.57
N ASP A 285 -1.54 -11.43 1.14
CA ASP A 285 -1.75 -12.58 2.02
C ASP A 285 -0.56 -12.82 2.96
N GLU A 286 0.65 -12.67 2.43
CA GLU A 286 1.88 -12.80 3.20
C GLU A 286 2.06 -11.62 4.18
N ALA A 287 1.80 -10.39 3.72
CA ALA A 287 1.92 -9.20 4.55
C ALA A 287 0.92 -9.23 5.72
N GLU A 288 -0.34 -9.65 5.49
CA GLU A 288 -1.33 -9.85 6.55
C GLU A 288 -0.92 -10.96 7.54
N TYR A 289 -0.44 -12.10 7.02
CA TYR A 289 0.03 -13.17 7.90
C TYR A 289 1.25 -12.76 8.73
N ILE A 290 2.20 -12.03 8.13
CA ILE A 290 3.36 -11.48 8.85
C ILE A 290 2.91 -10.46 9.89
N ALA A 291 1.93 -9.62 9.59
CA ALA A 291 1.33 -8.70 10.56
C ALA A 291 0.73 -9.45 11.75
N TYR A 292 -0.04 -10.51 11.50
CA TYR A 292 -0.56 -11.40 12.55
C TYR A 292 0.57 -11.99 13.40
N VAL A 293 1.59 -12.58 12.79
CA VAL A 293 2.72 -13.20 13.50
C VAL A 293 3.47 -12.19 14.37
N THR A 294 3.80 -11.03 13.81
CA THR A 294 4.59 -10.00 14.49
C THR A 294 3.77 -9.32 15.60
N CYS A 295 2.51 -9.10 15.39
CA CYS A 295 1.59 -8.63 16.44
C CYS A 295 1.50 -9.62 17.59
N ASN A 296 1.35 -10.90 17.31
CA ASN A 296 1.22 -11.94 18.35
C ASN A 296 2.51 -12.19 19.14
N LEU A 297 3.66 -11.95 18.56
CA LEU A 297 4.97 -12.01 19.22
C LEU A 297 5.30 -10.72 19.98
N ASN A 298 4.53 -9.67 19.81
CA ASN A 298 4.71 -8.43 20.55
C ASN A 298 4.43 -8.64 22.05
N SER A 299 5.11 -7.87 22.92
CA SER A 299 4.83 -7.87 24.35
C SER A 299 3.65 -7.00 24.75
N ASN A 300 3.24 -6.07 23.88
CA ASN A 300 2.09 -5.19 24.10
C ASN A 300 0.78 -5.88 23.71
N THR A 301 -0.20 -5.86 24.61
CA THR A 301 -1.50 -6.53 24.43
C THR A 301 -2.32 -5.91 23.29
N ASP A 302 -2.18 -4.59 23.02
CA ASP A 302 -2.89 -3.92 21.93
C ASP A 302 -2.50 -4.52 20.57
N TYR A 303 -1.20 -4.81 20.37
CA TYR A 303 -0.72 -5.51 19.18
C TYR A 303 -1.26 -6.93 19.11
N GLN A 304 -1.18 -7.69 20.23
CA GLN A 304 -1.66 -9.07 20.26
C GLN A 304 -3.16 -9.15 19.94
N TYR A 305 -3.95 -8.24 20.49
CA TYR A 305 -5.38 -8.16 20.20
C TYR A 305 -5.63 -7.78 18.74
N SER A 306 -4.99 -6.74 18.24
CA SER A 306 -5.15 -6.26 16.86
C SER A 306 -4.81 -7.35 15.83
N GLY A 307 -3.67 -8.03 15.98
CA GLY A 307 -3.29 -9.13 15.09
C GLY A 307 -4.23 -10.34 15.18
N THR A 308 -4.73 -10.65 16.39
CA THR A 308 -5.72 -11.72 16.58
C THR A 308 -7.06 -11.34 15.95
N LEU A 309 -7.47 -10.07 16.05
CA LEU A 309 -8.71 -9.57 15.45
C LEU A 309 -8.65 -9.61 13.92
N LEU A 310 -7.50 -9.26 13.31
CA LEU A 310 -7.26 -9.42 11.88
C LEU A 310 -7.46 -10.88 11.45
N ALA A 311 -6.79 -11.82 12.12
CA ALA A 311 -6.92 -13.24 11.82
C ALA A 311 -8.35 -13.77 12.02
N LEU A 312 -9.05 -13.28 13.06
CA LEU A 312 -10.46 -13.60 13.31
C LEU A 312 -11.34 -13.13 12.16
N ILE A 313 -11.23 -11.85 11.76
CA ILE A 313 -12.04 -11.26 10.67
C ILE A 313 -11.86 -12.10 9.40
N ARG A 314 -10.63 -12.33 8.95
CA ARG A 314 -10.35 -13.06 7.71
C ARG A 314 -10.84 -14.52 7.75
N SER A 315 -10.59 -15.20 8.89
CA SER A 315 -11.00 -16.61 9.03
C SER A 315 -12.52 -16.76 9.05
N VAL A 316 -13.23 -15.86 9.73
CA VAL A 316 -14.69 -15.93 9.84
C VAL A 316 -15.36 -15.49 8.54
N GLU A 317 -14.84 -14.46 7.84
CA GLU A 317 -15.30 -14.10 6.50
C GLU A 317 -15.17 -15.29 5.53
N MET A 318 -14.04 -15.97 5.52
CA MET A 318 -13.83 -17.17 4.71
C MET A 318 -14.82 -18.28 5.09
N LEU A 319 -15.04 -18.52 6.39
CA LEU A 319 -16.03 -19.52 6.85
C LEU A 319 -17.44 -19.17 6.39
N GLY A 320 -17.82 -17.90 6.40
CA GLY A 320 -19.13 -17.42 5.94
C GLY A 320 -19.42 -17.74 4.48
N VAL A 321 -18.37 -17.78 3.64
CA VAL A 321 -18.48 -18.16 2.22
C VAL A 321 -18.78 -19.66 2.05
N TYR A 322 -18.21 -20.52 2.91
CA TYR A 322 -18.32 -21.97 2.78
C TYR A 322 -19.39 -22.60 3.66
N ASP A 323 -19.64 -22.05 4.87
CA ASP A 323 -20.64 -22.54 5.81
C ASP A 323 -21.26 -21.39 6.64
N ILE A 324 -22.31 -20.79 6.09
CA ILE A 324 -23.04 -19.69 6.75
C ILE A 324 -23.70 -20.10 8.07
N LYS A 325 -24.06 -21.38 8.23
CA LYS A 325 -24.67 -21.85 9.48
C LYS A 325 -23.64 -21.88 10.61
N LYS A 326 -22.45 -22.42 10.32
CA LYS A 326 -21.36 -22.47 11.29
C LYS A 326 -20.85 -21.06 11.60
N TYR A 327 -20.73 -20.19 10.58
CA TYR A 327 -20.45 -18.77 10.75
C TYR A 327 -21.38 -18.10 11.77
N ASN A 328 -22.71 -18.20 11.56
CA ASN A 328 -23.72 -17.62 12.46
C ASN A 328 -23.66 -18.20 13.90
N GLN A 329 -23.30 -19.47 14.04
CA GLN A 329 -23.09 -20.09 15.35
C GLN A 329 -21.87 -19.51 16.07
N LEU A 330 -20.76 -19.34 15.35
CA LEU A 330 -19.51 -18.87 15.94
C LEU A 330 -19.55 -17.39 16.31
N GLN A 331 -20.24 -16.55 15.55
CA GLN A 331 -20.43 -15.14 15.89
C GLN A 331 -21.10 -14.92 17.26
N LYS A 332 -22.01 -15.83 17.68
CA LYS A 332 -22.64 -15.76 19.00
C LYS A 332 -21.67 -15.96 20.16
N ARG A 333 -20.44 -16.41 19.87
CA ARG A 333 -19.41 -16.66 20.89
C ARG A 333 -18.50 -15.45 21.16
N TYR A 334 -18.66 -14.35 20.40
CA TYR A 334 -17.94 -13.12 20.67
C TYR A 334 -18.42 -12.51 22.00
N ASN A 335 -17.47 -12.02 22.80
CA ASN A 335 -17.83 -11.21 23.95
C ASN A 335 -18.32 -9.81 23.51
N SER A 336 -18.94 -9.08 24.43
CA SER A 336 -19.49 -7.75 24.14
C SER A 336 -18.45 -6.74 23.66
N GLY A 337 -17.20 -6.82 24.17
CA GLY A 337 -16.11 -5.95 23.76
C GLY A 337 -15.68 -6.19 22.31
N VAL A 338 -15.48 -7.46 21.92
CA VAL A 338 -15.16 -7.83 20.52
C VAL A 338 -16.28 -7.37 19.59
N ASN A 339 -17.56 -7.56 19.97
CA ASN A 339 -18.69 -7.09 19.16
C ASN A 339 -18.67 -5.56 18.98
N ARG A 340 -18.40 -4.80 20.05
CA ARG A 340 -18.31 -3.32 19.96
C ARG A 340 -17.19 -2.88 19.04
N ASP A 341 -16.02 -3.52 19.10
CA ASP A 341 -14.90 -3.19 18.23
C ASP A 341 -15.17 -3.51 16.76
N LEU A 342 -15.78 -4.67 16.46
CA LEU A 342 -16.21 -5.03 15.10
C LEU A 342 -17.29 -4.06 14.57
N THR A 343 -18.26 -3.67 15.40
CA THR A 343 -19.25 -2.65 15.04
C THR A 343 -18.60 -1.30 14.77
N ASN A 344 -17.60 -0.91 15.57
CA ASN A 344 -16.85 0.35 15.36
C ASN A 344 -16.06 0.32 14.05
N ILE A 345 -15.46 -0.82 13.70
CA ILE A 345 -14.76 -1.00 12.42
C ILE A 345 -15.76 -0.90 11.26
N SER A 346 -16.89 -1.59 11.32
CA SER A 346 -17.93 -1.52 10.28
C SER A 346 -18.45 -0.10 10.11
N ALA A 347 -18.80 0.59 11.19
CA ALA A 347 -19.27 1.97 11.15
C ALA A 347 -18.23 2.95 10.55
N PHE A 348 -16.94 2.68 10.78
CA PHE A 348 -15.87 3.44 10.13
C PHE A 348 -15.85 3.20 8.62
N LEU A 349 -15.95 1.95 8.17
CA LEU A 349 -15.96 1.60 6.74
C LEU A 349 -17.18 2.20 6.04
N ASP A 350 -18.36 2.03 6.62
CA ASP A 350 -19.64 2.55 6.09
C ASP A 350 -19.62 4.07 5.95
N LYS A 351 -18.98 4.78 6.91
CA LYS A 351 -18.84 6.25 6.87
C LYS A 351 -18.10 6.74 5.63
N TYR A 352 -17.13 5.97 5.14
CA TYR A 352 -16.25 6.35 4.04
C TYR A 352 -16.56 5.59 2.74
N GLU A 353 -17.57 4.72 2.75
CA GLU A 353 -18.04 4.03 1.55
C GLU A 353 -18.58 5.03 0.53
N GLY A 354 -18.26 4.82 -0.76
CA GLY A 354 -18.74 5.67 -1.83
C GLY A 354 -18.10 5.40 -3.19
N PRO A 355 -18.51 6.13 -4.24
CA PRO A 355 -18.00 5.91 -5.60
C PRO A 355 -16.48 6.02 -5.73
N PHE A 356 -15.87 6.91 -4.95
CA PHE A 356 -14.41 7.10 -4.97
C PHE A 356 -13.68 5.89 -4.38
N ASN A 357 -14.17 5.35 -3.27
CA ASN A 357 -13.65 4.13 -2.67
C ASN A 357 -13.71 2.96 -3.68
N LYS A 358 -14.83 2.81 -4.38
CA LYS A 358 -14.98 1.77 -5.40
C LYS A 358 -13.97 1.90 -6.53
N ILE A 359 -13.78 3.12 -7.07
CA ILE A 359 -12.79 3.37 -8.13
C ILE A 359 -11.38 2.99 -7.65
N VAL A 360 -11.00 3.39 -6.45
CA VAL A 360 -9.67 3.06 -5.88
C VAL A 360 -9.53 1.54 -5.68
N SER A 361 -10.57 0.87 -5.19
CA SER A 361 -10.60 -0.58 -5.04
C SER A 361 -10.42 -1.30 -6.39
N ASP A 362 -11.11 -0.86 -7.44
CA ASP A 362 -10.99 -1.43 -8.78
C ASP A 362 -9.57 -1.22 -9.35
N ILE A 363 -8.97 -0.05 -9.14
CA ILE A 363 -7.57 0.24 -9.53
C ILE A 363 -6.61 -0.68 -8.76
N ASN A 364 -6.82 -0.86 -7.46
CA ASN A 364 -5.99 -1.77 -6.65
C ASN A 364 -6.12 -3.22 -7.12
N ASP A 365 -7.31 -3.67 -7.45
CA ASP A 365 -7.55 -5.02 -8.00
C ASP A 365 -6.76 -5.25 -9.31
N ILE A 366 -6.80 -4.27 -10.22
CA ILE A 366 -6.02 -4.31 -11.47
C ILE A 366 -4.51 -4.32 -11.15
N TYR A 367 -4.06 -3.49 -10.21
CA TYR A 367 -2.66 -3.45 -9.79
C TYR A 367 -2.18 -4.79 -9.25
N LEU A 368 -2.93 -5.40 -8.34
CA LEU A 368 -2.61 -6.72 -7.75
C LEU A 368 -2.56 -7.81 -8.81
N LYS A 369 -3.56 -7.87 -9.70
CA LYS A 369 -3.60 -8.82 -10.82
C LYS A 369 -2.43 -8.63 -11.78
N SER A 370 -2.05 -7.40 -12.09
CA SER A 370 -0.90 -7.11 -12.95
C SER A 370 0.44 -7.51 -12.33
N ASN A 371 0.50 -7.64 -11.00
CA ASN A 371 1.65 -8.09 -10.23
C ASN A 371 1.54 -9.54 -9.73
N SER A 372 0.89 -10.40 -10.51
CA SER A 372 0.83 -11.87 -10.31
C SER A 372 -0.02 -12.31 -9.11
N GLN A 373 -0.82 -11.45 -8.51
CA GLN A 373 -1.84 -11.83 -7.53
C GLN A 373 -3.18 -12.05 -8.25
N LYS A 374 -3.39 -13.27 -8.76
CA LYS A 374 -4.51 -13.60 -9.67
C LYS A 374 -5.88 -13.31 -9.08
N GLU A 375 -6.03 -13.47 -7.78
CA GLU A 375 -7.28 -13.19 -7.05
C GLU A 375 -7.52 -11.69 -6.80
N GLY A 376 -6.58 -10.81 -7.16
CA GLY A 376 -6.69 -9.36 -6.93
C GLY A 376 -6.90 -9.03 -5.46
N ILE A 377 -7.93 -8.24 -5.12
CA ILE A 377 -8.25 -7.89 -3.73
C ILE A 377 -8.64 -9.11 -2.86
N ASN A 378 -9.11 -10.20 -3.44
CA ASN A 378 -9.39 -11.43 -2.70
C ASN A 378 -8.13 -12.15 -2.21
N SER A 379 -6.94 -11.75 -2.68
CA SER A 379 -5.66 -12.29 -2.19
C SER A 379 -5.45 -12.07 -0.69
N TYR A 380 -6.02 -11.00 -0.11
CA TYR A 380 -5.96 -10.75 1.34
C TYR A 380 -6.54 -11.93 2.16
N ASN A 381 -7.60 -12.55 1.69
CA ASN A 381 -8.24 -13.66 2.38
C ASN A 381 -7.37 -14.93 2.42
N ARG A 382 -6.37 -15.04 1.55
CA ARG A 382 -5.46 -16.19 1.50
C ARG A 382 -4.48 -16.26 2.67
N MET A 383 -4.39 -15.23 3.51
CA MET A 383 -3.67 -15.37 4.78
C MET A 383 -4.23 -16.54 5.62
N VAL A 384 -5.51 -16.90 5.43
CA VAL A 384 -6.17 -18.01 6.14
C VAL A 384 -5.53 -19.36 5.81
N ASP A 385 -5.02 -19.55 4.58
CA ASP A 385 -4.28 -20.75 4.19
C ASP A 385 -3.01 -20.94 5.04
N LEU A 386 -2.31 -19.82 5.31
CA LEU A 386 -1.12 -19.79 6.17
C LEU A 386 -1.48 -20.03 7.65
N LEU A 387 -2.60 -19.47 8.12
CA LEU A 387 -3.10 -19.73 9.47
C LEU A 387 -3.44 -21.20 9.69
N ILE A 388 -4.11 -21.85 8.73
CA ILE A 388 -4.45 -23.27 8.79
C ILE A 388 -3.18 -24.13 8.72
N ALA A 389 -2.23 -23.76 7.87
CA ALA A 389 -0.93 -24.45 7.80
C ALA A 389 -0.16 -24.36 9.13
N GLU A 390 -0.18 -23.17 9.79
CA GLU A 390 0.41 -23.00 11.12
C GLU A 390 -0.34 -23.82 12.19
N TYR A 391 -1.67 -23.85 12.15
CA TYR A 391 -2.50 -24.66 13.04
C TYR A 391 -2.12 -26.13 12.95
N ARG A 392 -2.02 -26.68 11.73
CA ARG A 392 -1.59 -28.08 11.50
C ARG A 392 -0.20 -28.35 12.03
N ALA A 393 0.73 -27.41 11.85
CA ALA A 393 2.11 -27.57 12.33
C ALA A 393 2.22 -27.56 13.85
N LYS A 394 1.25 -26.98 14.57
CA LYS A 394 1.18 -26.94 16.04
C LYS A 394 0.38 -28.09 16.65
N LYS A 395 -0.45 -28.77 15.85
CA LYS A 395 -1.18 -29.95 16.31
C LYS A 395 -0.20 -31.11 16.41
N PRO A 396 -0.15 -31.85 17.57
CA PRO A 396 0.66 -33.07 17.62
C PRO A 396 0.28 -34.00 16.47
N MET A 397 1.28 -34.65 15.84
CA MET A 397 1.00 -35.73 14.90
C MET A 397 0.45 -36.90 15.72
N ASP A 398 -0.85 -37.17 15.57
CA ASP A 398 -1.50 -38.38 16.07
C ASP A 398 -0.98 -39.59 15.29
#